data_db6d3b608ff6821711d3b8ea2fb6baa6
#
_entry.id   db6d3b608ff6821711d3b8ea2fb6baa6
#
_cell.length_a   1.000
_cell.length_b   1.000
_cell.length_c   1.000
_cell.angle_alpha   90.00
_cell.angle_beta   90.00
_cell.angle_gamma   90.00
#
_symmetry.space_group_name_H-M   'P 1'
#
loop_
_entity.id
_entity.type
_entity.pdbx_description
1 polymer ?
#
loop_
_entity_poly.entity_id
_entity_poly.type
_entity_poly.pdbx_seq_one_letter_code
_entity_poly.pdbx_strand_id
1 'polypeptide(L)'
;MTTTSQLTVFFDQAFYRGVFERTINGHYQAAKVTFGTQPPTYNQIQSMIAGRWSTLTWASGDQTTALANSAQSAQQRKRQARQAIRGRGSSPQAKQVLKLAHKQNLVLKKKRRKETKQAHALKVRLKKQEKRLAKHRGH
;
A
#
# COMPACT_ATOMS: atom_id res chain seq x y z
N MET A 1 -7.49 -23.06 11.10
CA MET A 1 -7.06 -21.86 10.35
C MET A 1 -5.97 -21.18 11.13
N THR A 2 -4.76 -21.12 10.58
CA THR A 2 -3.63 -20.46 11.27
C THR A 2 -3.47 -19.06 10.67
N THR A 3 -3.60 -18.04 11.51
CA THR A 3 -3.33 -16.65 11.13
C THR A 3 -2.15 -16.16 11.96
N THR A 4 -1.08 -15.78 11.29
CA THR A 4 0.06 -15.11 11.93
C THR A 4 0.06 -13.65 11.54
N SER A 5 0.25 -12.75 12.50
CA SER A 5 0.36 -11.32 12.24
C SER A 5 1.54 -10.73 13.01
N GLN A 6 2.20 -9.77 12.38
CA GLN A 6 3.36 -9.06 12.93
C GLN A 6 3.25 -7.58 12.61
N LEU A 7 3.66 -6.73 13.54
CA LEU A 7 3.84 -5.31 13.33
C LEU A 7 5.30 -4.94 13.48
N THR A 8 5.87 -4.32 12.46
CA THR A 8 7.20 -3.71 12.51
C THR A 8 7.08 -2.20 12.50
N VAL A 9 7.52 -1.53 13.57
CA VAL A 9 7.54 -0.06 13.67
C VAL A 9 8.96 0.43 13.43
N PHE A 10 9.12 1.46 12.60
CA PHE A 10 10.42 2.08 12.30
C PHE A 10 10.28 3.57 12.03
N PHE A 11 11.36 4.32 12.22
CA PHE A 11 11.43 5.73 11.88
C PHE A 11 11.94 5.91 10.44
N ASP A 12 11.16 6.63 9.62
CA ASP A 12 11.46 6.89 8.21
C ASP A 12 11.71 8.40 8.04
N GLN A 13 12.90 8.83 8.43
CA GLN A 13 13.43 10.20 8.34
C GLN A 13 12.57 11.31 8.99
N ALA A 14 11.27 11.30 8.85
CA ALA A 14 10.35 12.32 9.35
C ALA A 14 9.23 11.75 10.24
N PHE A 15 8.82 10.50 10.00
CA PHE A 15 7.66 9.90 10.65
C PHE A 15 7.95 8.49 11.13
N TYR A 16 7.32 8.12 12.26
CA TYR A 16 7.19 6.73 12.65
C TYR A 16 6.17 6.04 11.76
N ARG A 17 6.59 4.96 11.14
CA ARG A 17 5.76 4.14 10.26
C ARG A 17 5.69 2.73 10.81
N GLY A 18 4.54 2.10 10.61
CA GLY A 18 4.31 0.70 10.88
C GLY A 18 4.03 -0.07 9.61
N VAL A 19 4.52 -1.29 9.54
CA VAL A 19 4.11 -2.26 8.52
C VAL A 19 3.51 -3.45 9.24
N PHE A 20 2.22 -3.66 9.01
CA PHE A 20 1.54 -4.88 9.38
C PHE A 20 1.76 -5.92 8.31
N GLU A 21 2.14 -7.10 8.75
CA GLU A 21 2.31 -8.28 7.91
C GLU A 21 1.42 -9.37 8.48
N ARG A 22 0.65 -10.04 7.63
CA ARG A 22 -0.16 -11.17 8.05
C ARG A 22 -0.17 -12.26 6.98
N THR A 23 -0.32 -13.49 7.44
CA THR A 23 -0.55 -14.64 6.56
C THR A 23 -1.87 -15.30 6.98
N ILE A 24 -2.82 -15.34 6.05
CA ILE A 24 -4.13 -15.96 6.24
C ILE A 24 -4.26 -17.08 5.20
N ASN A 25 -4.46 -18.32 5.65
CA ASN A 25 -4.57 -19.47 4.75
C ASN A 25 -3.44 -19.55 3.71
N GLY A 26 -2.22 -19.22 4.12
CA GLY A 26 -1.05 -19.19 3.24
C GLY A 26 -0.91 -17.94 2.37
N HIS A 27 -1.89 -17.04 2.29
CA HIS A 27 -1.80 -15.81 1.54
C HIS A 27 -1.13 -14.70 2.37
N TYR A 28 -0.02 -14.21 1.88
CA TYR A 28 0.72 -13.11 2.52
C TYR A 28 0.13 -11.75 2.14
N GLN A 29 -0.07 -10.91 3.15
CA GLN A 29 -0.59 -9.55 2.98
C GLN A 29 0.23 -8.57 3.83
N ALA A 30 0.43 -7.36 3.30
CA ALA A 30 1.11 -6.29 4.02
C ALA A 30 0.32 -4.98 3.92
N ALA A 31 0.27 -4.23 5.02
CA ALA A 31 -0.33 -2.90 5.08
C ALA A 31 0.61 -1.91 5.75
N LYS A 32 0.69 -0.67 5.22
CA LYS A 32 1.53 0.39 5.74
C LYS A 32 0.69 1.43 6.45
N VAL A 33 1.15 1.86 7.63
CA VAL A 33 0.52 2.88 8.45
C VAL A 33 1.54 3.94 8.82
N THR A 34 1.09 5.18 9.00
CA THR A 34 1.91 6.28 9.54
C THR A 34 1.35 6.67 10.90
N PHE A 35 2.18 6.64 11.93
CA PHE A 35 1.80 6.99 13.30
C PHE A 35 1.99 8.48 13.60
N GLY A 36 3.00 9.13 13.04
CA GLY A 36 3.32 10.52 13.27
C GLY A 36 4.81 10.76 13.51
N THR A 37 5.14 11.92 14.05
CA THR A 37 6.54 12.33 14.32
C THR A 37 7.11 11.75 15.61
N GLN A 38 6.25 11.29 16.53
CA GLN A 38 6.63 10.68 17.79
C GLN A 38 6.48 9.14 17.74
N PRO A 39 7.26 8.40 18.53
CA PRO A 39 7.12 6.94 18.60
C PRO A 39 5.71 6.58 19.10
N PRO A 40 5.03 5.63 18.44
CA PRO A 40 3.68 5.25 18.85
C PRO A 40 3.70 4.57 20.22
N THR A 41 2.77 4.98 21.07
CA THR A 41 2.52 4.32 22.35
C THR A 41 1.74 3.02 22.15
N TYR A 42 1.81 2.13 23.13
CA TYR A 42 1.04 0.89 23.11
C TYR A 42 -0.46 1.13 22.91
N ASN A 43 -1.02 2.13 23.62
CA ASN A 43 -2.43 2.48 23.52
C ASN A 43 -2.82 2.97 22.11
N GLN A 44 -1.94 3.72 21.44
CA GLN A 44 -2.18 4.15 20.06
C GLN A 44 -2.19 2.97 19.08
N ILE A 45 -1.28 2.01 19.27
CA ILE A 45 -1.25 0.79 18.46
C ILE A 45 -2.52 -0.03 18.70
N GLN A 46 -2.94 -0.22 19.94
CA GLN A 46 -4.16 -0.93 20.31
C GLN A 46 -5.42 -0.26 19.73
N SER A 47 -5.56 1.04 19.92
CA SER A 47 -6.69 1.80 19.39
C SER A 47 -6.77 1.73 17.87
N MET A 48 -5.62 1.71 17.19
CA MET A 48 -5.57 1.58 15.74
C MET A 48 -5.99 0.17 15.31
N ILE A 49 -5.53 -0.88 15.99
CA ILE A 49 -5.94 -2.25 15.71
C ILE A 49 -7.44 -2.43 15.94
N ALA A 50 -7.97 -1.92 17.04
CA ALA A 50 -9.39 -2.05 17.36
C ALA A 50 -10.31 -1.26 16.43
N GLY A 51 -9.94 -0.02 16.07
CA GLY A 51 -10.82 0.89 15.33
C GLY A 51 -10.57 0.98 13.84
N ARG A 52 -9.34 0.73 13.37
CA ARG A 52 -8.95 0.97 11.97
C ARG A 52 -8.45 -0.28 11.22
N TRP A 53 -8.52 -1.44 11.83
CA TRP A 53 -8.04 -2.68 11.20
C TRP A 53 -8.74 -2.98 9.87
N SER A 54 -10.05 -2.77 9.82
CA SER A 54 -10.88 -2.98 8.63
C SER A 54 -10.62 -1.96 7.52
N THR A 55 -10.16 -0.76 7.88
CA THR A 55 -9.86 0.33 6.92
C THR A 55 -8.45 0.28 6.36
N LEU A 56 -7.60 -0.63 6.85
CA LEU A 56 -6.26 -0.80 6.34
C LEU A 56 -6.27 -1.29 4.89
N THR A 57 -5.51 -0.61 4.04
CA THR A 57 -5.31 -1.06 2.66
C THR A 57 -4.28 -2.16 2.63
N TRP A 58 -4.76 -3.40 2.52
CA TRP A 58 -3.91 -4.58 2.42
C TRP A 58 -3.44 -4.80 0.99
N ALA A 59 -2.14 -4.88 0.80
CA ALA A 59 -1.52 -5.32 -0.44
C ALA A 59 -1.26 -6.83 -0.34
N SER A 60 -1.76 -7.59 -1.31
CA SER A 60 -1.54 -9.04 -1.39
C SER A 60 -0.34 -9.36 -2.27
N GLY A 61 0.47 -10.32 -1.86
CA GLY A 61 1.56 -10.90 -2.66
C GLY A 61 1.26 -12.36 -2.97
N ASP A 62 1.71 -12.81 -4.13
CA ASP A 62 1.62 -14.24 -4.48
C ASP A 62 2.49 -15.07 -3.53
N GLN A 63 2.01 -16.28 -3.21
CA GLN A 63 2.59 -17.18 -2.22
C GLN A 63 4.03 -17.67 -2.51
N THR A 64 4.56 -17.39 -3.69
CA THR A 64 5.80 -18.01 -4.18
C THR A 64 7.09 -17.53 -3.51
N THR A 65 7.01 -16.64 -2.54
CA THR A 65 8.16 -16.25 -1.73
C THR A 65 7.90 -16.37 -0.22
N ALA A 66 7.16 -17.40 0.21
CA ALA A 66 7.44 -17.96 1.52
C ALA A 66 8.95 -18.29 1.48
N LEU A 67 9.75 -17.48 2.20
CA LEU A 67 11.13 -17.83 2.44
C LEU A 67 11.11 -19.25 3.03
N ALA A 68 11.29 -20.24 2.15
CA ALA A 68 11.64 -21.55 2.58
C ALA A 68 12.78 -21.31 3.56
N ASN A 69 12.57 -21.69 4.82
CA ASN A 69 13.59 -21.82 5.82
C ASN A 69 14.51 -22.96 5.35
N SER A 70 15.21 -22.71 4.22
CA SER A 70 16.33 -23.51 3.82
C SER A 70 17.31 -23.43 4.98
N ALA A 71 17.87 -24.55 5.37
CA ALA A 71 18.79 -24.73 6.46
C ALA A 71 19.96 -23.74 6.31
N GLN A 72 19.77 -22.52 6.77
CA GLN A 72 20.77 -21.45 6.70
C GLN A 72 21.79 -21.70 7.80
N SER A 73 23.05 -21.64 7.44
CA SER A 73 24.14 -21.75 8.41
C SER A 73 24.00 -20.66 9.50
N ALA A 74 24.43 -20.96 10.73
CA ALA A 74 24.41 -20.00 11.84
C ALA A 74 25.08 -18.67 11.48
N GLN A 75 26.07 -18.71 10.60
CA GLN A 75 26.82 -17.55 10.13
C GLN A 75 25.98 -16.70 9.15
N GLN A 76 25.18 -17.33 8.28
CA GLN A 76 24.23 -16.62 7.41
C GLN A 76 23.10 -15.96 8.21
N ARG A 77 22.56 -16.62 9.23
CA ARG A 77 21.57 -16.04 10.16
C ARG A 77 22.11 -14.80 10.87
N LYS A 78 23.36 -14.87 11.37
CA LYS A 78 24.04 -13.74 12.03
C LYS A 78 24.28 -12.56 11.08
N ARG A 79 24.64 -12.84 9.83
CA ARG A 79 24.82 -11.80 8.78
C ARG A 79 23.48 -11.16 8.39
N GLN A 80 22.44 -11.95 8.24
CA GLN A 80 21.09 -11.46 7.95
C GLN A 80 20.51 -10.65 9.11
N ALA A 81 20.71 -11.09 10.36
CA ALA A 81 20.29 -10.32 11.53
C ALA A 81 21.01 -8.96 11.59
N ARG A 82 22.31 -8.91 11.30
CA ARG A 82 23.05 -7.63 11.21
C ARG A 82 22.57 -6.75 10.06
N GLN A 83 22.22 -7.31 8.91
CA GLN A 83 21.65 -6.58 7.78
C GLN A 83 20.23 -6.10 8.08
N ALA A 84 19.41 -6.88 8.78
CA ALA A 84 18.08 -6.49 9.22
C ALA A 84 18.11 -5.32 10.22
N ILE A 85 19.10 -5.32 11.13
CA ILE A 85 19.32 -4.21 12.07
C ILE A 85 19.78 -2.94 11.33
N ARG A 86 20.63 -3.07 10.30
CA ARG A 86 21.06 -1.96 9.45
C ARG A 86 19.96 -1.50 8.47
N GLY A 87 19.17 -2.42 7.97
CA GLY A 87 18.01 -2.14 7.11
C GLY A 87 16.77 -1.80 7.94
N ARG A 88 16.83 -0.71 8.74
CA ARG A 88 15.68 -0.20 9.52
C ARG A 88 14.41 -0.20 8.70
N GLY A 89 13.48 -1.11 8.96
CA GLY A 89 12.19 -1.15 8.26
C GLY A 89 11.61 -2.54 8.07
N SER A 90 10.51 -2.58 7.37
CA SER A 90 9.73 -3.78 7.05
C SER A 90 10.54 -4.86 6.33
N SER A 91 10.04 -6.09 6.36
CA SER A 91 10.63 -7.23 5.67
C SER A 91 10.85 -6.96 4.17
N PRO A 92 11.83 -7.61 3.51
CA PRO A 92 12.02 -7.49 2.07
C PRO A 92 10.75 -7.84 1.27
N GLN A 93 10.01 -8.84 1.74
CA GLN A 93 8.75 -9.28 1.14
C GLN A 93 7.67 -8.19 1.22
N ALA A 94 7.49 -7.58 2.40
CA ALA A 94 6.56 -6.47 2.57
C ALA A 94 6.92 -5.27 1.67
N LYS A 95 8.21 -4.94 1.58
CA LYS A 95 8.69 -3.86 0.69
C LYS A 95 8.34 -4.13 -0.77
N GLN A 96 8.53 -5.37 -1.24
CA GLN A 96 8.24 -5.77 -2.61
C GLN A 96 6.74 -5.68 -2.92
N VAL A 97 5.90 -6.25 -2.04
CA VAL A 97 4.44 -6.22 -2.18
C VAL A 97 3.90 -4.79 -2.18
N LEU A 98 4.34 -3.96 -1.24
CA LEU A 98 3.93 -2.55 -1.17
C LEU A 98 4.40 -1.74 -2.39
N LYS A 99 5.61 -2.03 -2.93
CA LYS A 99 6.11 -1.40 -4.15
C LYS A 99 5.28 -1.76 -5.38
N LEU A 100 4.89 -3.02 -5.52
CA LEU A 100 4.01 -3.48 -6.60
C LEU A 100 2.62 -2.82 -6.51
N ALA A 101 2.01 -2.82 -5.33
CA ALA A 101 0.73 -2.16 -5.08
C ALA A 101 0.79 -0.65 -5.41
N HIS A 102 1.87 0.03 -5.02
CA HIS A 102 2.07 1.44 -5.36
C HIS A 102 2.14 1.65 -6.89
N LYS A 103 2.88 0.82 -7.62
CA LYS A 103 2.95 0.88 -9.08
C LYS A 103 1.57 0.69 -9.73
N GLN A 104 0.81 -0.30 -9.28
CA GLN A 104 -0.56 -0.54 -9.77
C GLN A 104 -1.47 0.67 -9.53
N ASN A 105 -1.44 1.24 -8.33
CA ASN A 105 -2.21 2.43 -8.00
C ASN A 105 -1.84 3.65 -8.87
N LEU A 106 -0.57 3.83 -9.21
CA LEU A 106 -0.14 4.90 -10.13
C LEU A 106 -0.71 4.69 -11.54
N VAL A 107 -0.72 3.47 -12.06
CA VAL A 107 -1.30 3.15 -13.36
C VAL A 107 -2.80 3.42 -13.37
N LEU A 108 -3.52 2.95 -12.35
CA LEU A 108 -4.96 3.21 -12.19
C LEU A 108 -5.27 4.71 -12.09
N LYS A 109 -4.47 5.46 -11.34
CA LYS A 109 -4.62 6.92 -11.21
C LYS A 109 -4.42 7.64 -12.55
N LYS A 110 -3.43 7.21 -13.35
CA LYS A 110 -3.21 7.74 -14.70
C LYS A 110 -4.40 7.43 -15.62
N LYS A 111 -4.92 6.21 -15.59
CA LYS A 111 -6.09 5.78 -16.37
C LYS A 111 -7.32 6.63 -16.01
N ARG A 112 -7.66 6.74 -14.74
CA ARG A 112 -8.78 7.59 -14.26
C ARG A 112 -8.64 9.05 -14.69
N ARG A 113 -7.42 9.64 -14.60
CA ARG A 113 -7.18 11.01 -15.07
C ARG A 113 -7.41 11.17 -16.57
N LYS A 114 -7.03 10.17 -17.39
CA LYS A 114 -7.28 10.18 -18.84
C LYS A 114 -8.79 10.09 -19.12
N GLU A 115 -9.49 9.20 -18.47
CA GLU A 115 -10.95 9.03 -18.60
C GLU A 115 -11.72 10.29 -18.20
N THR A 116 -11.36 10.91 -17.07
CA THR A 116 -12.00 12.16 -16.64
C THR A 116 -11.74 13.32 -17.60
N LYS A 117 -10.53 13.44 -18.15
CA LYS A 117 -10.23 14.44 -19.19
C LYS A 117 -11.03 14.20 -20.47
N GLN A 118 -11.14 12.95 -20.92
CA GLN A 118 -11.94 12.60 -22.11
C GLN A 118 -13.43 12.88 -21.88
N ALA A 119 -13.97 12.48 -20.73
CA ALA A 119 -15.36 12.75 -20.37
C ALA A 119 -15.64 14.25 -20.30
N HIS A 120 -14.73 15.04 -19.73
CA HIS A 120 -14.87 16.50 -19.71
C HIS A 120 -14.80 17.10 -21.11
N ALA A 121 -13.89 16.66 -21.96
CA ALA A 121 -13.77 17.13 -23.35
C ALA A 121 -15.05 16.83 -24.16
N LEU A 122 -15.62 15.63 -23.98
CA LEU A 122 -16.92 15.27 -24.59
C LEU A 122 -18.06 16.17 -24.11
N LYS A 123 -18.15 16.40 -22.79
CA LYS A 123 -19.18 17.32 -22.24
C LYS A 123 -19.05 18.74 -22.81
N VAL A 124 -17.84 19.26 -22.93
CA VAL A 124 -17.59 20.58 -23.53
C VAL A 124 -17.99 20.61 -25.00
N ARG A 125 -17.66 19.54 -25.75
CA ARG A 125 -18.02 19.41 -27.17
C ARG A 125 -19.55 19.39 -27.35
N LEU A 126 -20.27 18.59 -26.56
CA LEU A 126 -21.71 18.54 -26.58
C LEU A 126 -22.36 19.88 -26.26
N LYS A 127 -21.93 20.57 -25.20
CA LYS A 127 -22.41 21.91 -24.86
C LYS A 127 -22.19 22.94 -26.00
N LYS A 128 -21.03 22.83 -26.70
CA LYS A 128 -20.76 23.69 -27.86
C LYS A 128 -21.72 23.41 -29.03
N GLN A 129 -22.04 22.12 -29.28
CA GLN A 129 -23.00 21.72 -30.31
C GLN A 129 -24.41 22.20 -29.97
N GLU A 130 -24.85 21.99 -28.72
CA GLU A 130 -26.16 22.48 -28.25
C GLU A 130 -26.29 24.00 -28.42
N LYS A 131 -25.29 24.77 -28.01
CA LYS A 131 -25.27 26.23 -28.21
C LYS A 131 -25.32 26.64 -29.69
N ARG A 132 -24.67 25.90 -30.59
CA ARG A 132 -24.71 26.16 -32.04
C ARG A 132 -26.15 25.90 -32.58
N LEU A 133 -26.74 24.75 -32.20
CA LEU A 133 -28.08 24.39 -32.61
C LEU A 133 -29.13 25.38 -32.07
N ALA A 134 -29.00 25.81 -30.82
CA ALA A 134 -29.89 26.82 -30.24
C ALA A 134 -29.77 28.16 -30.96
N LYS A 135 -28.56 28.56 -31.38
CA LYS A 135 -28.35 29.79 -32.14
C LYS A 135 -29.00 29.75 -33.55
N HIS A 136 -29.04 28.59 -34.20
CA HIS A 136 -29.64 28.40 -35.51
C HIS A 136 -31.18 28.24 -35.45
N ARG A 137 -31.78 27.93 -34.29
CA ARG A 137 -33.23 27.85 -34.08
C ARG A 137 -33.89 29.21 -33.78
N GLY A 138 -33.08 30.24 -33.55
CA GLY A 138 -33.57 31.59 -33.20
C GLY A 138 -33.57 32.58 -34.36
N HIS A 139 -33.48 32.10 -35.60
CA HIS A 139 -33.66 32.92 -36.82
C HIS A 139 -34.80 32.33 -37.65
#